data_a161223ed845d38385d49ed830b6befb
#
_entry.id   a161223ed845d38385d49ed830b6befb
#
_cell.length_a   1.000
_cell.length_b   1.000
_cell.length_c   1.000
_cell.angle_alpha   90.00
_cell.angle_beta   90.00
_cell.angle_gamma   90.00
#
_symmetry.space_group_name_H-M   'P 1'
#
loop_
_entity.id
_entity.type
_entity.pdbx_description
1 polymer ?
#
loop_
_entity_poly.entity_id
_entity_poly.type
_entity_poly.pdbx_seq_one_letter_code
_entity_poly.pdbx_strand_id
1 'polypeptide(L)'
;MLTFVGPDDGEGSPSLVVTRDELGEGPSIARYAGMQDAAVRAGFDGIELLEDRETTVAGHRAVRMTYRWSHSGRTMRQRIWCMVLDGVGYTIVASAADGAFDGLRGTFATALRGFRVE
;
A
#
# COMPACT_ATOMS: atom_id res chain seq x y z
N MET A 1 -13.00 -5.58 3.23
CA MET A 1 -12.00 -5.11 2.24
C MET A 1 -12.63 -4.02 1.38
N LEU A 2 -11.92 -2.94 1.16
CA LEU A 2 -12.33 -1.83 0.31
C LEU A 2 -11.40 -1.77 -0.89
N THR A 3 -11.96 -1.71 -2.10
CA THR A 3 -11.17 -1.68 -3.33
C THR A 3 -11.58 -0.48 -4.18
N PHE A 4 -10.59 0.29 -4.63
CA PHE A 4 -10.76 1.35 -5.61
C PHE A 4 -10.00 0.96 -6.87
N VAL A 5 -10.65 1.06 -8.04
CA VAL A 5 -10.02 0.82 -9.33
C VAL A 5 -10.22 2.07 -10.18
N GLY A 6 -9.11 2.70 -10.56
CA GLY A 6 -9.14 3.89 -11.40
C GLY A 6 -9.32 3.57 -12.89
N PRO A 7 -9.28 4.61 -13.74
CA PRO A 7 -9.40 4.42 -15.17
C PRO A 7 -8.27 3.54 -15.73
N ASP A 8 -8.61 2.70 -16.69
CA ASP A 8 -7.62 1.92 -17.41
C ASP A 8 -6.88 2.84 -18.39
N ASP A 9 -5.56 2.94 -18.23
CA ASP A 9 -4.70 3.76 -19.09
C ASP A 9 -3.96 2.92 -20.15
N GLY A 10 -4.31 1.64 -20.30
CA GLY A 10 -3.65 0.74 -21.23
C GLY A 10 -2.39 0.09 -20.69
N GLU A 11 -1.90 0.51 -19.52
CA GLU A 11 -0.70 -0.01 -18.87
C GLU A 11 -1.02 -0.78 -17.58
N GLY A 12 -2.28 -1.04 -17.35
CA GLY A 12 -2.81 -1.66 -16.15
C GLY A 12 -3.67 -0.66 -15.37
N SER A 13 -4.76 -1.13 -14.81
CA SER A 13 -5.68 -0.27 -14.06
C SER A 13 -5.07 0.13 -12.72
N PRO A 14 -5.06 1.43 -12.37
CA PRO A 14 -4.71 1.85 -11.02
C PRO A 14 -5.66 1.23 -10.01
N SER A 15 -5.14 0.86 -8.85
CA SER A 15 -5.97 0.24 -7.81
C SER A 15 -5.57 0.73 -6.42
N LEU A 16 -6.56 0.76 -5.52
CA LEU A 16 -6.37 0.97 -4.10
C LEU A 16 -7.15 -0.13 -3.39
N VAL A 17 -6.45 -0.96 -2.62
CA VAL A 17 -7.03 -2.10 -1.92
C VAL A 17 -6.74 -1.99 -0.44
N VAL A 18 -7.74 -2.18 0.41
CA VAL A 18 -7.56 -2.22 1.86
C VAL A 18 -7.80 -3.64 2.33
N THR A 19 -6.84 -4.19 3.07
CA THR A 19 -6.97 -5.49 3.72
C THR A 19 -6.93 -5.32 5.24
N ARG A 20 -7.54 -6.26 5.94
CA ARG A 20 -7.65 -6.26 7.39
C ARG A 20 -7.23 -7.62 7.92
N ASP A 21 -6.33 -7.62 8.92
CA ASP A 21 -5.82 -8.84 9.55
C ASP A 21 -6.06 -8.79 11.06
N GLU A 22 -6.67 -9.83 11.61
CA GLU A 22 -6.82 -9.99 13.05
C GLU A 22 -5.48 -10.45 13.64
N LEU A 23 -4.89 -9.62 14.50
CA LEU A 23 -3.56 -9.87 15.06
C LEU A 23 -3.60 -10.27 16.55
N GLY A 24 -4.71 -10.02 17.23
CA GLY A 24 -4.82 -10.24 18.66
C GLY A 24 -3.87 -9.35 19.45
N GLU A 25 -3.26 -9.87 20.50
CA GLU A 25 -2.20 -9.18 21.26
C GLU A 25 -0.90 -9.33 20.51
N GLY A 26 -0.81 -8.63 19.43
CA GLY A 26 0.18 -8.94 18.46
C GLY A 26 1.25 -7.93 18.27
N PRO A 27 1.76 -7.88 17.05
CA PRO A 27 2.96 -7.13 16.72
C PRO A 27 2.75 -5.62 16.83
N SER A 28 3.87 -4.91 17.04
CA SER A 28 3.94 -3.47 16.83
C SER A 28 3.69 -3.13 15.37
N ILE A 29 3.43 -1.85 15.09
CA ILE A 29 3.28 -1.37 13.72
C ILE A 29 4.54 -1.65 12.88
N ALA A 30 5.72 -1.49 13.47
CA ALA A 30 6.98 -1.76 12.76
C ALA A 30 7.11 -3.24 12.38
N ARG A 31 6.71 -4.14 13.28
CA ARG A 31 6.75 -5.58 13.00
C ARG A 31 5.73 -5.99 11.95
N TYR A 32 4.51 -5.44 12.02
CA TYR A 32 3.47 -5.69 11.02
C TYR A 32 3.92 -5.20 9.64
N ALA A 33 4.50 -4.00 9.56
CA ALA A 33 5.04 -3.47 8.30
C ALA A 33 6.16 -4.37 7.76
N GLY A 34 7.04 -4.88 8.63
CA GLY A 34 8.09 -5.83 8.23
C GLY A 34 7.53 -7.13 7.67
N MET A 35 6.44 -7.62 8.22
CA MET A 35 5.75 -8.80 7.70
C MET A 35 5.18 -8.55 6.30
N GLN A 36 4.60 -7.36 6.07
CA GLN A 36 4.09 -6.99 4.77
C GLN A 36 5.23 -6.81 3.74
N ASP A 37 6.34 -6.20 4.16
CA ASP A 37 7.53 -6.07 3.31
C ASP A 37 8.05 -7.44 2.86
N ALA A 38 8.15 -8.40 3.77
CA ALA A 38 8.58 -9.75 3.46
C ALA A 38 7.64 -10.43 2.46
N ALA A 39 6.33 -10.26 2.63
CA ALA A 39 5.33 -10.83 1.73
C ALA A 39 5.43 -10.23 0.33
N VAL A 40 5.63 -8.92 0.22
CA VAL A 40 5.79 -8.23 -1.07
C VAL A 40 7.05 -8.75 -1.79
N ARG A 41 8.19 -8.83 -1.08
CA ARG A 41 9.44 -9.29 -1.66
C ARG A 41 9.37 -10.75 -2.11
N ALA A 42 8.62 -11.58 -1.41
CA ALA A 42 8.45 -12.99 -1.77
C ALA A 42 7.62 -13.16 -3.05
N GLY A 43 6.76 -12.20 -3.37
CA GLY A 43 5.86 -12.27 -4.54
C GLY A 43 6.45 -11.73 -5.84
N PHE A 44 7.56 -11.01 -5.79
CA PHE A 44 8.11 -10.34 -6.98
C PHE A 44 9.62 -10.43 -7.02
N ASP A 45 10.16 -10.93 -8.13
CA ASP A 45 11.60 -10.93 -8.38
C ASP A 45 12.06 -9.53 -8.77
N GLY A 46 13.21 -9.11 -8.21
CA GLY A 46 13.82 -7.83 -8.58
C GLY A 46 13.06 -6.60 -8.13
N ILE A 47 12.22 -6.74 -7.10
CA ILE A 47 11.50 -5.59 -6.55
C ILE A 47 12.47 -4.65 -5.84
N GLU A 48 12.27 -3.34 -6.04
CA GLU A 48 13.11 -2.29 -5.47
C GLU A 48 12.30 -1.50 -4.45
N LEU A 49 12.81 -1.37 -3.23
CA LEU A 49 12.22 -0.52 -2.21
C LEU A 49 12.72 0.91 -2.42
N LEU A 50 11.81 1.82 -2.74
CA LEU A 50 12.14 3.23 -3.00
C LEU A 50 12.03 4.09 -1.75
N GLU A 51 11.14 3.72 -0.82
CA GLU A 51 10.86 4.53 0.36
C GLU A 51 10.32 3.65 1.48
N ASP A 52 10.74 3.94 2.71
CA ASP A 52 10.24 3.34 3.94
C ASP A 52 10.26 4.43 5.01
N ARG A 53 9.07 4.88 5.45
CA ARG A 53 8.99 5.98 6.40
C ARG A 53 7.71 5.94 7.23
N GLU A 54 7.75 6.61 8.39
CA GLU A 54 6.55 6.84 9.19
C GLU A 54 5.72 7.96 8.59
N THR A 55 4.39 7.83 8.71
CA THR A 55 3.43 8.82 8.27
C THR A 55 2.14 8.68 9.08
N THR A 56 1.08 9.35 8.66
CA THR A 56 -0.26 9.20 9.23
C THR A 56 -1.28 8.95 8.13
N VAL A 57 -2.31 8.17 8.45
CA VAL A 57 -3.47 7.96 7.57
C VAL A 57 -4.72 8.20 8.40
N ALA A 58 -5.54 9.17 7.99
CA ALA A 58 -6.77 9.53 8.71
C ALA A 58 -6.52 9.78 10.21
N GLY A 59 -5.39 10.40 10.56
CA GLY A 59 -5.00 10.69 11.93
C GLY A 59 -4.33 9.54 12.68
N HIS A 60 -4.19 8.38 12.07
CA HIS A 60 -3.57 7.20 12.67
C HIS A 60 -2.12 7.05 12.22
N ARG A 61 -1.25 6.65 13.14
CA ARG A 61 0.15 6.37 12.82
C ARG A 61 0.23 5.21 11.82
N ALA A 62 1.07 5.39 10.80
CA ALA A 62 1.25 4.39 9.74
C ALA A 62 2.72 4.30 9.33
N VAL A 63 3.08 3.19 8.71
CA VAL A 63 4.35 3.03 8.00
C VAL A 63 4.03 2.96 6.51
N ARG A 64 4.73 3.78 5.73
CA ARG A 64 4.55 3.84 4.27
C ARG A 64 5.78 3.26 3.59
N MET A 65 5.57 2.28 2.72
CA MET A 65 6.62 1.67 1.91
C MET A 65 6.26 1.79 0.44
N THR A 66 7.20 2.22 -0.38
CA THR A 66 6.98 2.37 -1.82
C THR A 66 7.94 1.46 -2.57
N TYR A 67 7.41 0.70 -3.51
CA TYR A 67 8.15 -0.28 -4.30
C TYR A 67 8.01 -0.01 -5.78
N ARG A 68 8.99 -0.48 -6.53
CA ARG A 68 8.97 -0.47 -8.00
C ARG A 68 9.48 -1.83 -8.50
N TRP A 69 8.81 -2.36 -9.50
CA TRP A 69 9.27 -3.58 -10.17
C TRP A 69 8.87 -3.54 -11.65
N SER A 70 9.54 -4.37 -12.45
CA SER A 70 9.22 -4.51 -13.86
C SER A 70 8.73 -5.93 -14.15
N HIS A 71 7.71 -6.04 -14.99
CA HIS A 71 7.16 -7.30 -15.43
C HIS A 71 6.68 -7.17 -16.88
N SER A 72 7.13 -8.08 -17.74
CA SER A 72 6.75 -8.09 -19.17
C SER A 72 6.94 -6.73 -19.86
N GLY A 73 8.07 -6.07 -19.60
CA GLY A 73 8.40 -4.77 -20.19
C GLY A 73 7.66 -3.58 -19.58
N ARG A 74 6.85 -3.80 -18.55
CA ARG A 74 6.14 -2.73 -17.84
C ARG A 74 6.77 -2.50 -16.49
N THR A 75 6.89 -1.23 -16.11
CA THR A 75 7.34 -0.84 -14.78
C THR A 75 6.14 -0.42 -13.96
N MET A 76 5.97 -1.06 -12.81
CA MET A 76 4.87 -0.80 -11.88
C MET A 76 5.40 -0.17 -10.61
N ARG A 77 4.58 0.66 -9.99
CA ARG A 77 4.86 1.22 -8.67
C ARG A 77 3.73 0.88 -7.73
N GLN A 78 4.09 0.50 -6.51
CA GLN A 78 3.15 0.13 -5.46
C GLN A 78 3.53 0.84 -4.18
N ARG A 79 2.55 1.45 -3.52
CA ARG A 79 2.74 2.08 -2.22
C ARG A 79 1.83 1.42 -1.21
N ILE A 80 2.38 1.08 -0.05
CA ILE A 80 1.68 0.36 1.01
C ILE A 80 1.70 1.22 2.27
N TRP A 81 0.54 1.35 2.91
CA TRP A 81 0.41 1.96 4.22
C TRP A 81 -0.03 0.88 5.20
N CYS A 82 0.72 0.71 6.28
CA CYS A 82 0.45 -0.30 7.32
C CYS A 82 0.11 0.38 8.62
N MET A 83 -0.96 -0.07 9.27
CA MET A 83 -1.40 0.41 10.58
C MET A 83 -1.75 -0.76 11.47
N VAL A 84 -1.59 -0.59 12.79
CA VAL A 84 -2.08 -1.55 13.78
C VAL A 84 -2.92 -0.77 14.79
N LEU A 85 -4.20 -1.11 14.87
CA LEU A 85 -5.17 -0.45 15.74
C LEU A 85 -5.98 -1.50 16.49
N ASP A 86 -5.89 -1.50 17.82
CA ASP A 86 -6.64 -2.41 18.70
C ASP A 86 -6.53 -3.88 18.30
N GLY A 87 -5.30 -4.33 18.01
CA GLY A 87 -5.03 -5.72 17.63
C GLY A 87 -5.43 -6.08 16.21
N VAL A 88 -5.75 -5.10 15.38
CA VAL A 88 -6.11 -5.29 13.97
C VAL A 88 -5.08 -4.60 13.09
N GLY A 89 -4.51 -5.34 12.15
CA GLY A 89 -3.63 -4.80 11.13
C GLY A 89 -4.42 -4.37 9.90
N TYR A 90 -4.14 -3.17 9.42
CA TYR A 90 -4.72 -2.64 8.18
C TYR A 90 -3.60 -2.38 7.19
N THR A 91 -3.74 -2.91 5.99
CA THR A 91 -2.80 -2.67 4.90
C THR A 91 -3.56 -2.04 3.74
N ILE A 92 -3.11 -0.86 3.32
CA ILE A 92 -3.68 -0.15 2.18
C ILE A 92 -2.65 -0.21 1.07
N VAL A 93 -3.03 -0.71 -0.09
CA VAL A 93 -2.12 -0.92 -1.23
C VAL A 93 -2.61 -0.10 -2.42
N ALA A 94 -1.79 0.85 -2.86
CA ALA A 94 -2.03 1.63 -4.07
C ALA A 94 -1.06 1.15 -5.15
N SER A 95 -1.57 0.76 -6.32
CA SER A 95 -0.77 0.25 -7.42
C SER A 95 -1.14 0.97 -8.71
N ALA A 96 -0.13 1.28 -9.52
CA ALA A 96 -0.31 1.85 -10.86
C ALA A 96 0.97 1.66 -11.66
N ALA A 97 0.88 1.87 -12.98
CA ALA A 97 2.07 1.99 -13.82
C ALA A 97 2.97 3.10 -13.27
N ASP A 98 4.28 2.89 -13.30
CA ASP A 98 5.24 3.82 -12.71
C ASP A 98 5.07 5.25 -13.24
N GLY A 99 4.90 5.39 -14.55
CA GLY A 99 4.70 6.70 -15.18
C GLY A 99 3.37 7.38 -14.85
N ALA A 100 2.36 6.63 -14.44
CA ALA A 100 1.04 7.15 -14.09
C ALA A 100 0.90 7.44 -12.60
N PHE A 101 1.74 6.85 -11.75
CA PHE A 101 1.60 6.87 -10.30
C PHE A 101 1.57 8.29 -9.73
N ASP A 102 2.48 9.15 -10.19
CA ASP A 102 2.58 10.52 -9.69
C ASP A 102 1.33 11.33 -10.00
N GLY A 103 0.70 11.11 -11.15
CA GLY A 103 -0.56 11.74 -11.52
C GLY A 103 -1.76 11.29 -10.68
N LEU A 104 -1.63 10.17 -9.98
CA LEU A 104 -2.69 9.60 -9.14
C LEU A 104 -2.53 9.91 -7.65
N ARG A 105 -1.48 10.62 -7.26
CA ARG A 105 -1.23 10.95 -5.86
C ARG A 105 -2.41 11.65 -5.19
N GLY A 106 -3.00 12.61 -5.88
CA GLY A 106 -4.16 13.34 -5.37
C GLY A 106 -5.37 12.42 -5.17
N THR A 107 -5.60 11.51 -6.11
CA THR A 107 -6.68 10.52 -6.02
C THR A 107 -6.46 9.59 -4.83
N PHE A 108 -5.26 9.06 -4.66
CA PHE A 108 -4.93 8.19 -3.53
C PHE A 108 -5.05 8.94 -2.20
N ALA A 109 -4.55 10.18 -2.13
CA ALA A 109 -4.64 10.99 -0.92
C ALA A 109 -6.09 11.25 -0.53
N THR A 110 -6.97 11.52 -1.49
CA THR A 110 -8.40 11.72 -1.24
C THR A 110 -9.04 10.44 -0.69
N ALA A 111 -8.72 9.29 -1.27
CA ALA A 111 -9.22 7.99 -0.81
C ALA A 111 -8.75 7.69 0.62
N LEU A 112 -7.48 7.99 0.94
CA LEU A 112 -6.93 7.78 2.27
C LEU A 112 -7.60 8.66 3.32
N ARG A 113 -7.94 9.90 2.99
CA ARG A 113 -8.67 10.78 3.91
C ARG A 113 -10.06 10.25 4.26
N GLY A 114 -10.65 9.47 3.36
CA GLY A 114 -11.94 8.82 3.60
C GLY A 114 -11.87 7.52 4.37
N PHE A 115 -10.66 7.04 4.69
CA PHE A 115 -10.49 5.79 5.41
C PHE A 115 -11.10 5.87 6.81
N ARG A 116 -11.84 4.82 7.20
CA ARG A 116 -12.47 4.70 8.51
C ARG A 116 -12.19 3.33 9.08
N VAL A 117 -11.91 3.30 10.38
CA VAL A 117 -11.79 2.06 11.14
C VAL A 117 -13.17 1.75 11.73
N GLU A 118 -13.65 0.56 11.45
CA GLU A 118 -14.94 0.08 11.96
C GLU A 118 -14.75 -0.99 13.01
#